data_b4531ade603c4de4f9948cc4820314a1
#
_entry.id   b4531ade603c4de4f9948cc4820314a1
#
_cell.length_a   1.000
_cell.length_b   1.000
_cell.length_c   1.000
_cell.angle_alpha   90.00
_cell.angle_beta   90.00
_cell.angle_gamma   90.00
#
_symmetry.space_group_name_H-M   'P 1'
#
loop_
_entity.id
_entity.type
_entity.pdbx_description
1 polymer ?
#
loop_
_entity_poly.entity_id
_entity_poly.type
_entity_poly.pdbx_seq_one_letter_code
_entity_poly.pdbx_strand_id
1 'polypeptide(L)'
;MQSYYEYVDKNTIHVKADKYWQGNSQSDFLLIAAKEKKEGKLSKVISLILVPREYITYDVLNSEGLKAVRYAVNHVDAKIPAKYIIKLSESKANCLREFQNIFIRSRLQLVGMTHGIMEYIVKNINKFAKKEIPFVQNELNEIENTYDVSKIMYSYTCNNVSPDESVSDKLMEANIIKSLATEYTYKAAKIAQKLLGAKGFEAGHPMSNVAIDFRPFTIFEGPNDMLYAEIYDQFSKATAVEKKEGIRINKNSTIYERFISDRRFENISVNNIVNKVDDLISFLKHHTLNEMDQIKKVFVGKILARLFLLIQTESDNLVKFLIRDIRKDILDFEYNS
;
A
#
# COMPACT_ATOMS: atom_id res chain seq x y z
N MET A 1 -13.12 13.42 8.58
CA MET A 1 -12.06 14.43 8.82
C MET A 1 -12.72 15.67 9.40
N GLN A 2 -12.34 16.06 10.61
CA GLN A 2 -12.91 17.22 11.30
C GLN A 2 -12.00 18.47 11.23
N SER A 3 -10.92 18.39 10.43
CA SER A 3 -10.02 19.53 10.26
C SER A 3 -10.61 20.54 9.30
N TYR A 4 -10.67 21.80 9.72
CA TYR A 4 -11.20 22.90 8.92
C TYR A 4 -10.45 24.19 9.18
N TYR A 5 -10.67 25.16 8.30
CA TYR A 5 -10.27 26.56 8.48
C TYR A 5 -11.41 27.49 8.10
N GLU A 6 -11.42 28.67 8.74
CA GLU A 6 -12.37 29.74 8.49
C GLU A 6 -11.59 31.05 8.24
N TYR A 7 -11.98 31.85 7.28
CA TYR A 7 -11.41 33.19 7.11
C TYR A 7 -11.88 34.12 8.22
N VAL A 8 -10.94 34.69 8.96
CA VAL A 8 -11.19 35.76 9.93
C VAL A 8 -11.26 37.10 9.21
N ASP A 9 -10.32 37.30 8.27
CA ASP A 9 -10.25 38.40 7.32
C ASP A 9 -9.52 37.95 6.05
N LYS A 10 -9.22 38.89 5.12
CA LYS A 10 -8.55 38.56 3.84
C LYS A 10 -7.17 37.93 3.99
N ASN A 11 -6.46 38.21 5.08
CA ASN A 11 -5.08 37.83 5.29
C ASN A 11 -4.91 36.79 6.39
N THR A 12 -5.97 36.45 7.13
CA THR A 12 -5.91 35.62 8.33
C THR A 12 -6.96 34.52 8.28
N ILE A 13 -6.56 33.30 8.60
CA ILE A 13 -7.47 32.17 8.79
C ILE A 13 -7.36 31.63 10.23
N HIS A 14 -8.45 31.16 10.76
CA HIS A 14 -8.49 30.34 11.97
C HIS A 14 -8.52 28.86 11.56
N VAL A 15 -7.51 28.09 11.97
CA VAL A 15 -7.37 26.67 11.66
C VAL A 15 -7.67 25.86 12.90
N LYS A 16 -8.50 24.83 12.77
CA LYS A 16 -8.77 23.86 13.81
C LYS A 16 -8.57 22.44 13.30
N ALA A 17 -7.64 21.70 13.93
CA ALA A 17 -7.29 20.35 13.51
C ALA A 17 -6.64 19.55 14.65
N ASP A 18 -7.03 18.27 14.78
CA ASP A 18 -6.31 17.27 15.55
C ASP A 18 -5.78 16.21 14.59
N LYS A 19 -4.48 15.93 14.65
CA LYS A 19 -3.79 14.97 13.78
C LYS A 19 -3.11 13.89 14.61
N TYR A 20 -3.67 12.70 14.57
CA TYR A 20 -3.21 11.53 15.32
C TYR A 20 -2.13 10.77 14.54
N TRP A 21 -1.17 10.21 15.26
CA TRP A 21 -0.07 9.40 14.71
C TRP A 21 0.75 10.12 13.64
N GLN A 22 0.94 11.42 13.82
CA GLN A 22 1.77 12.20 12.91
C GLN A 22 3.25 11.93 13.22
N GLY A 23 3.98 11.43 12.23
CA GLY A 23 5.43 11.30 12.33
C GLY A 23 6.13 12.65 12.20
N ASN A 24 7.36 12.75 12.72
CA ASN A 24 8.16 13.96 12.73
C ASN A 24 7.40 15.17 13.30
N SER A 25 6.60 14.94 14.31
CA SER A 25 5.68 15.92 14.89
C SER A 25 6.36 17.15 15.50
N GLN A 26 7.70 17.12 15.65
CA GLN A 26 8.52 18.23 16.15
C GLN A 26 9.20 19.02 15.02
N SER A 27 8.80 18.82 13.76
CA SER A 27 9.30 19.58 12.61
C SER A 27 8.88 21.04 12.68
N ASP A 28 9.59 21.93 11.96
CA ASP A 28 9.29 23.35 11.90
C ASP A 28 7.93 23.67 11.29
N PHE A 29 7.40 22.76 10.50
CA PHE A 29 6.09 22.89 9.85
C PHE A 29 5.32 21.56 9.88
N LEU A 30 3.99 21.67 9.92
CA LEU A 30 3.07 20.57 9.74
C LEU A 30 2.19 20.87 8.52
N LEU A 31 2.22 19.97 7.52
CA LEU A 31 1.30 20.04 6.38
C LEU A 31 0.02 19.27 6.71
N ILE A 32 -1.10 19.96 6.75
CA ILE A 32 -2.40 19.35 7.09
C ILE A 32 -3.39 19.51 5.95
N ALA A 33 -4.23 18.49 5.76
CA ALA A 33 -5.41 18.57 4.90
C ALA A 33 -6.60 19.09 5.71
N ALA A 34 -7.24 20.14 5.24
CA ALA A 34 -8.40 20.77 5.88
C ALA A 34 -9.41 21.27 4.85
N LYS A 35 -10.65 21.46 5.27
CA LYS A 35 -11.73 22.02 4.44
C LYS A 35 -12.04 23.44 4.90
N GLU A 36 -12.31 24.33 3.94
CA GLU A 36 -12.86 25.64 4.28
C GLU A 36 -14.24 25.45 4.92
N LYS A 37 -14.49 26.15 6.01
CA LYS A 37 -15.80 26.25 6.65
C LYS A 37 -16.30 27.67 6.47
N LYS A 38 -17.46 27.80 5.83
CA LYS A 38 -18.14 29.07 5.57
C LYS A 38 -19.58 28.95 6.00
N GLU A 39 -20.05 29.90 6.83
CA GLU A 39 -21.42 29.92 7.35
C GLU A 39 -21.84 28.57 7.97
N GLY A 40 -20.96 27.96 8.73
CA GLY A 40 -21.18 26.66 9.38
C GLY A 40 -21.08 25.43 8.45
N LYS A 41 -20.92 25.60 7.13
CA LYS A 41 -20.86 24.51 6.15
C LYS A 41 -19.42 24.25 5.69
N LEU A 42 -19.03 22.97 5.64
CA LEU A 42 -17.72 22.55 5.11
C LEU A 42 -17.73 22.49 3.58
N SER A 43 -16.68 23.04 2.98
CA SER A 43 -16.40 22.92 1.54
C SER A 43 -16.28 21.45 1.11
N LYS A 44 -16.60 21.17 -0.15
CA LYS A 44 -16.34 19.87 -0.80
C LYS A 44 -14.90 19.75 -1.29
N VAL A 45 -14.16 20.86 -1.32
CA VAL A 45 -12.75 20.93 -1.75
C VAL A 45 -11.86 20.84 -0.53
N ILE A 46 -10.74 20.12 -0.66
CA ILE A 46 -9.70 20.00 0.37
C ILE A 46 -8.57 20.95 -0.01
N SER A 47 -8.09 21.71 0.95
CA SER A 47 -6.85 22.50 0.85
C SER A 47 -5.78 21.86 1.73
N LEU A 48 -4.53 22.09 1.39
CA LEU A 48 -3.40 21.81 2.27
C LEU A 48 -3.04 23.12 2.99
N ILE A 49 -2.70 23.03 4.25
CA ILE A 49 -2.27 24.17 5.06
C ILE A 49 -0.92 23.83 5.66
N LEU A 50 0.06 24.70 5.37
CA LEU A 50 1.38 24.61 5.98
C LEU A 50 1.36 25.37 7.30
N VAL A 51 1.27 24.65 8.41
CA VAL A 51 1.18 25.26 9.76
C VAL A 51 2.56 25.36 10.37
N PRO A 52 3.06 26.57 10.67
CA PRO A 52 4.32 26.76 11.39
C PRO A 52 4.29 26.22 12.82
N ARG A 53 5.45 25.81 13.31
CA ARG A 53 5.62 25.14 14.60
C ARG A 53 5.07 25.90 15.79
N GLU A 54 5.20 27.21 15.79
CA GLU A 54 4.73 28.08 16.88
C GLU A 54 3.20 28.05 17.09
N TYR A 55 2.43 27.54 16.13
CA TYR A 55 0.96 27.38 16.18
C TYR A 55 0.51 25.96 16.52
N ILE A 56 1.44 25.08 16.88
CA ILE A 56 1.14 23.66 17.10
C ILE A 56 1.50 23.26 18.54
N THR A 57 0.55 22.70 19.27
CA THR A 57 0.85 21.94 20.47
C THR A 57 0.81 20.45 20.13
N TYR A 58 1.47 19.59 20.94
CA TYR A 58 1.51 18.17 20.65
C TYR A 58 1.68 17.32 21.90
N ASP A 59 1.05 16.15 21.86
CA ASP A 59 1.21 15.09 22.85
C ASP A 59 1.99 13.94 22.23
N VAL A 60 3.16 13.63 22.81
CA VAL A 60 4.02 12.55 22.32
C VAL A 60 3.36 11.20 22.53
N LEU A 61 3.33 10.37 21.47
CA LEU A 61 2.85 9.01 21.54
C LEU A 61 4.03 8.05 21.74
N ASN A 62 3.88 7.11 22.68
CA ASN A 62 4.86 6.07 22.91
C ASN A 62 4.57 4.89 21.98
N SER A 63 5.29 4.81 20.84
CA SER A 63 5.18 3.72 19.88
C SER A 63 6.11 2.56 20.26
N GLU A 64 5.71 1.33 19.94
CA GLU A 64 6.58 0.15 20.17
C GLU A 64 7.74 0.08 19.19
N GLY A 65 7.48 0.41 17.91
CA GLY A 65 8.48 0.50 16.86
C GLY A 65 8.63 1.92 16.33
N LEU A 66 9.61 2.13 15.42
CA LEU A 66 9.90 3.41 14.77
C LEU A 66 10.07 4.57 15.78
N LYS A 67 10.70 4.31 16.90
CA LYS A 67 10.83 5.27 18.02
C LYS A 67 11.52 6.59 17.61
N ALA A 68 12.43 6.53 16.63
CA ALA A 68 13.11 7.70 16.09
C ALA A 68 12.18 8.65 15.30
N VAL A 69 11.01 8.17 14.86
CA VAL A 69 10.04 8.98 14.10
C VAL A 69 9.30 9.99 14.96
N ARG A 70 9.28 9.78 16.29
CA ARG A 70 8.64 10.70 17.27
C ARG A 70 7.20 11.01 16.91
N TYR A 71 6.35 9.98 16.97
CA TYR A 71 4.92 10.13 16.75
C TYR A 71 4.26 10.99 17.83
N ALA A 72 3.28 11.79 17.43
CA ALA A 72 2.46 12.55 18.35
C ALA A 72 1.03 12.74 17.83
N VAL A 73 0.16 13.19 18.72
CA VAL A 73 -1.06 13.91 18.36
C VAL A 73 -0.70 15.38 18.26
N ASN A 74 -0.91 15.99 17.12
CA ASN A 74 -0.71 17.43 16.92
C ASN A 74 -2.05 18.14 16.98
N HIS A 75 -2.12 19.20 17.78
CA HIS A 75 -3.28 20.05 17.97
C HIS A 75 -3.01 21.42 17.35
N VAL A 76 -3.92 21.88 16.51
CA VAL A 76 -3.90 23.21 15.93
C VAL A 76 -5.25 23.86 16.23
N ASP A 77 -5.24 24.94 16.99
CA ASP A 77 -6.38 25.85 17.22
C ASP A 77 -5.83 27.29 17.24
N ALA A 78 -5.54 27.84 16.05
CA ALA A 78 -4.79 29.06 15.93
C ALA A 78 -5.19 29.93 14.73
N LYS A 79 -4.98 31.22 14.88
CA LYS A 79 -5.06 32.20 13.78
C LYS A 79 -3.71 32.30 13.11
N ILE A 80 -3.65 32.00 11.82
CA ILE A 80 -2.42 32.02 11.02
C ILE A 80 -2.62 32.80 9.72
N PRO A 81 -1.55 33.30 9.08
CA PRO A 81 -1.65 33.97 7.79
C PRO A 81 -2.25 33.10 6.69
N ALA A 82 -3.21 33.64 5.94
CA ALA A 82 -3.88 32.92 4.84
C ALA A 82 -2.94 32.50 3.70
N LYS A 83 -1.75 33.12 3.60
CA LYS A 83 -0.70 32.73 2.63
C LYS A 83 -0.20 31.28 2.80
N TYR A 84 -0.44 30.65 3.94
CA TYR A 84 -0.10 29.25 4.21
C TYR A 84 -1.10 28.25 3.64
N ILE A 85 -2.19 28.72 3.01
CA ILE A 85 -3.13 27.84 2.29
C ILE A 85 -2.53 27.47 0.93
N ILE A 86 -2.45 26.18 0.65
CA ILE A 86 -2.11 25.61 -0.65
C ILE A 86 -3.39 24.99 -1.22
N LYS A 87 -3.98 25.69 -2.21
CA LYS A 87 -5.16 25.18 -2.92
C LYS A 87 -4.71 24.20 -3.99
N LEU A 88 -5.18 22.96 -3.92
CA LEU A 88 -4.88 21.94 -4.92
C LEU A 88 -5.65 22.20 -6.22
N SER A 89 -6.92 22.60 -6.11
CA SER A 89 -7.78 22.97 -7.23
C SER A 89 -9.07 23.59 -6.72
N GLU A 90 -9.70 24.43 -7.53
CA GLU A 90 -11.05 25.00 -7.26
C GLU A 90 -12.15 23.96 -7.57
N SER A 91 -11.90 23.00 -8.44
CA SER A 91 -12.83 21.93 -8.79
C SER A 91 -12.69 20.74 -7.85
N LYS A 92 -13.84 20.23 -7.34
CA LYS A 92 -13.85 19.02 -6.47
C LYS A 92 -13.20 17.82 -7.15
N ALA A 93 -13.48 17.59 -8.43
CA ALA A 93 -12.95 16.44 -9.17
C ALA A 93 -11.44 16.52 -9.32
N ASN A 94 -10.90 17.68 -9.70
CA ASN A 94 -9.46 17.90 -9.82
C ASN A 94 -8.76 17.86 -8.46
N CYS A 95 -9.37 18.44 -7.43
CA CYS A 95 -8.83 18.39 -6.07
C CYS A 95 -8.69 16.94 -5.58
N LEU A 96 -9.71 16.10 -5.80
CA LEU A 96 -9.64 14.68 -5.44
C LEU A 96 -8.56 13.94 -6.22
N ARG A 97 -8.40 14.23 -7.51
CA ARG A 97 -7.36 13.65 -8.34
C ARG A 97 -5.96 14.02 -7.86
N GLU A 98 -5.72 15.30 -7.55
CA GLU A 98 -4.43 15.74 -7.03
C GLU A 98 -4.13 15.13 -5.64
N PHE A 99 -5.15 15.01 -4.81
CA PHE A 99 -5.03 14.35 -3.51
C PHE A 99 -4.73 12.85 -3.66
N GLN A 100 -5.37 12.17 -4.62
CA GLN A 100 -5.06 10.78 -4.96
C GLN A 100 -3.64 10.61 -5.49
N ASN A 101 -3.14 11.53 -6.32
CA ASN A 101 -1.76 11.52 -6.81
C ASN A 101 -0.74 11.50 -5.66
N ILE A 102 -0.99 12.28 -4.59
CA ILE A 102 -0.11 12.29 -3.41
C ILE A 102 -0.06 10.89 -2.77
N PHE A 103 -1.21 10.26 -2.54
CA PHE A 103 -1.27 8.91 -1.94
C PHE A 103 -0.68 7.83 -2.85
N ILE A 104 -0.93 7.88 -4.15
CA ILE A 104 -0.38 6.93 -5.12
C ILE A 104 1.15 7.02 -5.12
N ARG A 105 1.72 8.22 -5.16
CA ARG A 105 3.16 8.42 -5.08
C ARG A 105 3.74 7.93 -3.76
N SER A 106 3.11 8.23 -2.64
CA SER A 106 3.54 7.77 -1.33
C SER A 106 3.56 6.24 -1.25
N ARG A 107 2.52 5.56 -1.75
CA ARG A 107 2.48 4.08 -1.83
C ARG A 107 3.60 3.50 -2.69
N LEU A 108 3.86 4.09 -3.85
CA LEU A 108 4.92 3.65 -4.76
C LEU A 108 6.32 3.86 -4.16
N GLN A 109 6.54 4.94 -3.42
CA GLN A 109 7.82 5.20 -2.75
C GLN A 109 8.16 4.18 -1.65
N LEU A 110 7.14 3.57 -1.01
CA LEU A 110 7.38 2.56 0.02
C LEU A 110 8.15 1.35 -0.50
N VAL A 111 8.08 1.05 -1.82
CA VAL A 111 8.82 -0.09 -2.39
C VAL A 111 10.34 0.05 -2.25
N GLY A 112 10.87 1.27 -2.34
CA GLY A 112 12.29 1.51 -2.12
C GLY A 112 12.73 1.19 -0.68
N MET A 113 11.90 1.59 0.29
CA MET A 113 12.16 1.28 1.71
C MET A 113 12.05 -0.22 1.99
N THR A 114 11.03 -0.89 1.46
CA THR A 114 10.86 -2.34 1.62
C THR A 114 12.00 -3.12 0.99
N HIS A 115 12.45 -2.72 -0.21
CA HIS A 115 13.58 -3.36 -0.89
C HIS A 115 14.87 -3.21 -0.09
N GLY A 116 15.20 -2.02 0.41
CA GLY A 116 16.37 -1.79 1.24
C GLY A 116 16.36 -2.60 2.55
N ILE A 117 15.19 -2.75 3.17
CA ILE A 117 15.05 -3.62 4.36
C ILE A 117 15.22 -5.09 4.00
N MET A 118 14.71 -5.54 2.86
CA MET A 118 14.92 -6.91 2.39
C MET A 118 16.40 -7.21 2.13
N GLU A 119 17.14 -6.29 1.50
CA GLU A 119 18.60 -6.41 1.37
C GLU A 119 19.29 -6.54 2.73
N TYR A 120 18.88 -5.70 3.69
CA TYR A 120 19.44 -5.75 5.05
C TYR A 120 19.15 -7.09 5.73
N ILE A 121 17.93 -7.63 5.61
CA ILE A 121 17.54 -8.93 6.17
C ILE A 121 18.42 -10.04 5.55
N VAL A 122 18.44 -10.15 4.22
CA VAL A 122 19.19 -11.20 3.51
C VAL A 122 20.67 -11.16 3.85
N LYS A 123 21.28 -9.97 3.84
CA LYS A 123 22.71 -9.78 4.15
C LYS A 123 23.07 -10.20 5.57
N ASN A 124 22.18 -10.01 6.53
CA ASN A 124 22.49 -10.26 7.92
C ASN A 124 22.04 -11.64 8.40
N ILE A 125 20.88 -12.15 7.98
CA ILE A 125 20.40 -13.44 8.45
C ILE A 125 21.33 -14.59 8.06
N ASN A 126 21.95 -14.52 6.91
CA ASN A 126 22.92 -15.51 6.42
C ASN A 126 24.16 -15.68 7.30
N LYS A 127 24.44 -14.70 8.18
CA LYS A 127 25.55 -14.78 9.15
C LYS A 127 25.21 -15.60 10.39
N PHE A 128 23.93 -15.77 10.68
CA PHE A 128 23.44 -16.38 11.93
C PHE A 128 22.69 -17.69 11.69
N ALA A 129 22.12 -17.90 10.51
CA ALA A 129 21.30 -19.06 10.22
C ALA A 129 22.15 -20.34 10.08
N LYS A 130 21.72 -21.41 10.75
CA LYS A 130 22.33 -22.75 10.65
C LYS A 130 21.79 -23.46 9.42
N LYS A 131 22.44 -23.24 8.28
CA LYS A 131 21.99 -23.70 6.94
C LYS A 131 21.94 -25.23 6.80
N GLU A 132 22.64 -25.95 7.64
CA GLU A 132 22.63 -27.43 7.68
C GLU A 132 21.32 -28.02 8.18
N ILE A 133 20.45 -27.22 8.79
CA ILE A 133 19.17 -27.65 9.32
C ILE A 133 18.07 -27.50 8.23
N PRO A 134 17.39 -28.57 7.79
CA PRO A 134 16.45 -28.51 6.66
C PRO A 134 15.34 -27.47 6.81
N PHE A 135 14.73 -27.33 8.00
CA PHE A 135 13.68 -26.32 8.17
C PHE A 135 14.22 -24.89 8.13
N VAL A 136 15.48 -24.66 8.58
CA VAL A 136 16.14 -23.36 8.47
C VAL A 136 16.38 -23.02 7.00
N GLN A 137 16.83 -24.00 6.21
CA GLN A 137 17.01 -23.83 4.76
C GLN A 137 15.68 -23.46 4.08
N ASN A 138 14.58 -24.11 4.46
CA ASN A 138 13.24 -23.76 3.93
C ASN A 138 12.85 -22.32 4.27
N GLU A 139 13.07 -21.86 5.49
CA GLU A 139 12.80 -20.49 5.91
C GLU A 139 13.71 -19.47 5.19
N LEU A 140 14.97 -19.82 4.95
CA LEU A 140 15.89 -18.98 4.16
C LEU A 140 15.42 -18.85 2.71
N ASN A 141 14.97 -19.95 2.09
CA ASN A 141 14.40 -19.93 0.74
C ASN A 141 13.14 -19.04 0.68
N GLU A 142 12.34 -19.04 1.74
CA GLU A 142 11.18 -18.14 1.85
C GLU A 142 11.60 -16.65 1.87
N ILE A 143 12.66 -16.32 2.63
CA ILE A 143 13.23 -14.96 2.64
C ILE A 143 13.79 -14.59 1.26
N GLU A 144 14.51 -15.51 0.60
CA GLU A 144 15.11 -15.27 -0.72
C GLU A 144 14.02 -15.04 -1.80
N ASN A 145 12.97 -15.87 -1.84
CA ASN A 145 11.84 -15.63 -2.74
C ASN A 145 11.16 -14.28 -2.48
N THR A 146 10.99 -13.92 -1.21
CA THR A 146 10.44 -12.61 -0.83
C THR A 146 11.34 -11.46 -1.31
N TYR A 147 12.65 -11.63 -1.22
CA TYR A 147 13.60 -10.65 -1.72
C TYR A 147 13.53 -10.49 -3.24
N ASP A 148 13.40 -11.61 -3.97
CA ASP A 148 13.22 -11.56 -5.44
C ASP A 148 11.91 -10.87 -5.83
N VAL A 149 10.81 -11.10 -5.12
CA VAL A 149 9.57 -10.34 -5.27
C VAL A 149 9.81 -8.85 -5.06
N SER A 150 10.59 -8.48 -4.02
CA SER A 150 10.89 -7.06 -3.75
C SER A 150 11.68 -6.40 -4.88
N LYS A 151 12.62 -7.12 -5.51
CA LYS A 151 13.40 -6.64 -6.68
C LYS A 151 12.48 -6.37 -7.87
N ILE A 152 11.55 -7.29 -8.15
CA ILE A 152 10.59 -7.14 -9.25
C ILE A 152 9.75 -5.89 -9.05
N MET A 153 9.17 -5.71 -7.87
CA MET A 153 8.33 -4.55 -7.56
C MET A 153 9.14 -3.24 -7.61
N TYR A 154 10.36 -3.25 -7.11
CA TYR A 154 11.26 -2.10 -7.16
C TYR A 154 11.61 -1.74 -8.62
N SER A 155 12.05 -2.72 -9.42
CA SER A 155 12.38 -2.54 -10.82
C SER A 155 11.16 -2.07 -11.63
N TYR A 156 9.98 -2.67 -11.39
CA TYR A 156 8.74 -2.24 -12.03
C TYR A 156 8.45 -0.77 -11.74
N THR A 157 8.56 -0.36 -10.48
CA THR A 157 8.30 1.02 -10.09
C THR A 157 9.29 1.99 -10.74
N CYS A 158 10.59 1.69 -10.71
CA CYS A 158 11.61 2.53 -11.33
C CYS A 158 11.44 2.69 -12.85
N ASN A 159 10.97 1.63 -13.53
CA ASN A 159 10.82 1.63 -14.99
C ASN A 159 9.50 2.24 -15.47
N ASN A 160 8.47 2.27 -14.64
CA ASN A 160 7.11 2.64 -15.05
C ASN A 160 6.56 3.89 -14.34
N VAL A 161 7.32 4.50 -13.44
CA VAL A 161 6.88 5.67 -12.67
C VAL A 161 7.90 6.79 -12.78
N SER A 162 7.55 7.84 -13.53
CA SER A 162 8.33 9.06 -13.60
C SER A 162 7.98 10.00 -12.43
N PRO A 163 8.96 10.66 -11.81
CA PRO A 163 8.70 11.71 -10.80
C PRO A 163 7.87 12.88 -11.35
N ASP A 164 8.01 13.20 -12.62
CA ASP A 164 7.44 14.39 -13.24
C ASP A 164 6.07 14.17 -13.91
N GLU A 165 5.66 12.91 -14.08
CA GLU A 165 4.40 12.55 -14.72
C GLU A 165 3.27 12.30 -13.72
N SER A 166 2.01 12.49 -14.14
CA SER A 166 0.85 12.12 -13.33
C SER A 166 0.78 10.62 -13.13
N VAL A 167 0.50 10.20 -11.90
CA VAL A 167 0.30 8.78 -11.54
C VAL A 167 -1.17 8.44 -11.27
N SER A 168 -2.10 9.30 -11.67
CA SER A 168 -3.52 9.14 -11.36
C SER A 168 -4.18 7.88 -11.94
N ASP A 169 -3.60 7.31 -12.97
CA ASP A 169 -4.02 6.07 -13.62
C ASP A 169 -3.42 4.80 -12.98
N LYS A 170 -2.44 4.97 -12.09
CA LYS A 170 -1.67 3.86 -11.48
C LYS A 170 -2.17 3.45 -10.09
N LEU A 171 -3.44 3.73 -9.77
CA LEU A 171 -3.98 3.46 -8.43
C LEU A 171 -3.97 1.96 -8.10
N MET A 172 -4.34 1.11 -9.04
CA MET A 172 -4.37 -0.35 -8.83
C MET A 172 -2.96 -0.89 -8.63
N GLU A 173 -2.02 -0.51 -9.49
CA GLU A 173 -0.62 -0.91 -9.41
C GLU A 173 0.04 -0.44 -8.11
N ALA A 174 -0.23 0.78 -7.69
CA ALA A 174 0.28 1.32 -6.42
C ALA A 174 -0.25 0.55 -5.20
N ASN A 175 -1.52 0.14 -5.24
CA ASN A 175 -2.12 -0.68 -4.19
C ASN A 175 -1.49 -2.08 -4.17
N ILE A 176 -1.31 -2.71 -5.34
CA ILE A 176 -0.65 -4.01 -5.48
C ILE A 176 0.77 -3.95 -4.91
N ILE A 177 1.58 -3.00 -5.39
CA ILE A 177 2.98 -2.85 -5.01
C ILE A 177 3.09 -2.61 -3.51
N LYS A 178 2.34 -1.64 -2.97
CA LYS A 178 2.38 -1.32 -1.54
C LYS A 178 1.97 -2.52 -0.67
N SER A 179 0.85 -3.17 -0.99
CA SER A 179 0.32 -4.24 -0.16
C SER A 179 1.25 -5.45 -0.15
N LEU A 180 1.69 -5.91 -1.31
CA LEU A 180 2.59 -7.07 -1.40
C LEU A 180 3.99 -6.77 -0.86
N ALA A 181 4.57 -5.60 -1.19
CA ALA A 181 5.89 -5.25 -0.69
C ALA A 181 5.92 -5.21 0.84
N THR A 182 4.93 -4.60 1.46
CA THR A 182 4.88 -4.51 2.92
C THR A 182 4.51 -5.83 3.59
N GLU A 183 3.62 -6.64 3.00
CA GLU A 183 3.22 -7.94 3.52
C GLU A 183 4.40 -8.92 3.49
N TYR A 184 5.06 -9.06 2.34
CA TYR A 184 6.18 -9.97 2.18
C TYR A 184 7.39 -9.55 3.02
N THR A 185 7.72 -8.27 3.06
CA THR A 185 8.83 -7.79 3.90
C THR A 185 8.55 -8.01 5.39
N TYR A 186 7.32 -7.78 5.86
CA TYR A 186 6.94 -8.08 7.24
C TYR A 186 7.02 -9.57 7.56
N LYS A 187 6.59 -10.43 6.62
CA LYS A 187 6.73 -11.89 6.73
C LYS A 187 8.22 -12.28 6.86
N ALA A 188 9.06 -11.77 5.97
CA ALA A 188 10.51 -12.04 6.02
C ALA A 188 11.17 -11.54 7.32
N ALA A 189 10.78 -10.37 7.81
CA ALA A 189 11.26 -9.82 9.08
C ALA A 189 10.93 -10.74 10.27
N LYS A 190 9.72 -11.30 10.33
CA LYS A 190 9.32 -12.27 11.37
C LYS A 190 10.08 -13.58 11.25
N ILE A 191 10.30 -14.08 10.02
CA ILE A 191 11.10 -15.29 9.80
C ILE A 191 12.53 -15.05 10.25
N ALA A 192 13.14 -13.93 9.89
CA ALA A 192 14.48 -13.57 10.28
C ALA A 192 14.63 -13.48 11.81
N GLN A 193 13.68 -12.84 12.49
CA GLN A 193 13.62 -12.79 13.95
C GLN A 193 13.58 -14.20 14.57
N LYS A 194 12.75 -15.09 14.03
CA LYS A 194 12.65 -16.50 14.46
C LYS A 194 13.96 -17.25 14.27
N LEU A 195 14.63 -17.10 13.15
CA LEU A 195 15.89 -17.78 12.82
C LEU A 195 17.08 -17.34 13.69
N LEU A 196 17.01 -16.16 14.30
CA LEU A 196 18.01 -15.71 15.28
C LEU A 196 17.89 -16.44 16.64
N GLY A 197 16.81 -17.18 16.89
CA GLY A 197 16.55 -17.82 18.19
C GLY A 197 16.49 -16.79 19.33
N ALA A 198 17.17 -17.05 20.43
CA ALA A 198 17.17 -16.16 21.61
C ALA A 198 17.63 -14.73 21.30
N LYS A 199 18.58 -14.55 20.39
CA LYS A 199 19.03 -13.22 19.94
C LYS A 199 17.93 -12.42 19.23
N GLY A 200 17.01 -13.09 18.57
CA GLY A 200 15.84 -12.45 17.94
C GLY A 200 14.83 -11.90 18.97
N PHE A 201 14.97 -12.28 20.24
CA PHE A 201 14.16 -11.77 21.35
C PHE A 201 14.91 -10.76 22.23
N GLU A 202 16.19 -10.53 21.97
CA GLU A 202 17.02 -9.59 22.71
C GLU A 202 16.66 -8.14 22.35
N ALA A 203 16.32 -7.33 23.38
CA ALA A 203 15.99 -5.93 23.18
C ALA A 203 17.22 -5.16 22.64
N GLY A 204 17.01 -4.36 21.60
CA GLY A 204 18.07 -3.57 20.97
C GLY A 204 18.90 -4.32 19.90
N HIS A 205 18.72 -5.63 19.74
CA HIS A 205 19.33 -6.32 18.60
C HIS A 205 18.69 -5.83 17.28
N PRO A 206 19.48 -5.34 16.30
CA PRO A 206 18.92 -4.71 15.10
C PRO A 206 17.91 -5.59 14.34
N MET A 207 18.20 -6.89 14.22
CA MET A 207 17.30 -7.81 13.51
C MET A 207 16.02 -8.13 14.32
N SER A 208 16.04 -8.06 15.66
CA SER A 208 14.82 -8.24 16.45
C SER A 208 13.88 -7.06 16.30
N ASN A 209 14.41 -5.86 16.15
CA ASN A 209 13.63 -4.65 15.98
C ASN A 209 12.97 -4.53 14.60
N VAL A 210 13.59 -5.14 13.55
CA VAL A 210 13.05 -5.02 12.16
C VAL A 210 11.59 -5.43 12.07
N ALA A 211 11.16 -6.51 12.71
CA ALA A 211 9.77 -6.95 12.67
C ALA A 211 8.82 -5.97 13.38
N ILE A 212 9.26 -5.38 14.49
CA ILE A 212 8.47 -4.40 15.26
C ILE A 212 8.39 -3.09 14.48
N ASP A 213 9.52 -2.59 14.00
CA ASP A 213 9.61 -1.33 13.25
C ASP A 213 8.87 -1.41 11.91
N PHE A 214 8.83 -2.60 11.30
CA PHE A 214 8.19 -2.78 10.00
C PHE A 214 6.69 -3.05 10.08
N ARG A 215 6.14 -3.46 11.23
CA ARG A 215 4.71 -3.75 11.40
C ARG A 215 3.78 -2.61 10.93
N PRO A 216 4.07 -1.33 11.23
CA PRO A 216 3.23 -0.21 10.80
C PRO A 216 3.13 -0.02 9.28
N PHE A 217 4.11 -0.48 8.50
CA PHE A 217 4.09 -0.34 7.04
C PHE A 217 2.93 -1.10 6.37
N THR A 218 2.41 -2.16 7.01
CA THR A 218 1.19 -2.84 6.53
C THR A 218 -0.08 -2.04 6.80
N ILE A 219 0.00 -0.93 7.56
CA ILE A 219 -1.12 -0.07 7.96
C ILE A 219 -1.01 1.31 7.29
N PHE A 220 0.21 1.89 7.20
CA PHE A 220 0.44 3.21 6.61
C PHE A 220 -0.02 3.27 5.16
N GLU A 221 -0.42 4.46 4.71
CA GLU A 221 -0.94 4.71 3.36
C GLU A 221 -2.17 3.86 3.00
N GLY A 222 -2.83 3.34 4.03
CA GLY A 222 -3.99 2.46 3.97
C GLY A 222 -3.67 1.03 4.39
N PRO A 223 -4.49 0.42 5.27
CA PRO A 223 -4.35 -0.98 5.68
C PRO A 223 -4.40 -1.91 4.47
N ASN A 224 -3.52 -2.92 4.43
CA ASN A 224 -3.40 -3.81 3.28
C ASN A 224 -4.72 -4.46 2.88
N ASP A 225 -5.55 -4.90 3.84
CA ASP A 225 -6.84 -5.52 3.50
C ASP A 225 -7.79 -4.55 2.79
N MET A 226 -7.80 -3.27 3.17
CA MET A 226 -8.56 -2.25 2.44
C MET A 226 -8.01 -2.05 1.02
N LEU A 227 -6.68 -2.07 0.86
CA LEU A 227 -6.07 -1.92 -0.45
C LEU A 227 -6.35 -3.13 -1.35
N TYR A 228 -6.35 -4.35 -0.80
CA TYR A 228 -6.76 -5.53 -1.56
C TYR A 228 -8.23 -5.46 -2.01
N ALA A 229 -9.14 -5.02 -1.15
CA ALA A 229 -10.52 -4.79 -1.57
C ALA A 229 -10.62 -3.70 -2.64
N GLU A 230 -9.82 -2.64 -2.55
CA GLU A 230 -9.76 -1.57 -3.57
C GLU A 230 -9.15 -2.06 -4.90
N ILE A 231 -8.19 -3.00 -4.89
CA ILE A 231 -7.68 -3.67 -6.09
C ILE A 231 -8.82 -4.36 -6.83
N TYR A 232 -9.63 -5.14 -6.10
CA TYR A 232 -10.81 -5.75 -6.70
C TYR A 232 -11.79 -4.70 -7.25
N ASP A 233 -12.07 -3.65 -6.50
CA ASP A 233 -12.98 -2.58 -6.94
C ASP A 233 -12.46 -1.84 -8.18
N GLN A 234 -11.16 -1.68 -8.34
CA GLN A 234 -10.56 -1.11 -9.55
C GLN A 234 -10.58 -2.12 -10.73
N PHE A 235 -10.35 -3.40 -10.46
CA PHE A 235 -10.43 -4.46 -11.45
C PHE A 235 -11.85 -4.63 -12.00
N SER A 236 -12.87 -4.57 -11.16
CA SER A 236 -14.28 -4.71 -11.54
C SER A 236 -14.87 -3.50 -12.29
N LYS A 237 -14.09 -2.43 -12.46
CA LYS A 237 -14.49 -1.21 -13.20
C LYS A 237 -13.72 -1.12 -14.51
N ALA A 238 -14.35 -0.49 -15.51
CA ALA A 238 -13.67 -0.16 -16.75
C ALA A 238 -12.53 0.84 -16.50
N THR A 239 -11.37 0.58 -17.09
CA THR A 239 -10.22 1.49 -17.08
C THR A 239 -10.55 2.80 -17.82
N ALA A 240 -9.69 3.81 -17.68
CA ALA A 240 -9.88 5.08 -18.41
C ALA A 240 -9.84 4.91 -19.94
N VAL A 241 -9.00 3.96 -20.42
CA VAL A 241 -8.90 3.62 -21.86
C VAL A 241 -10.15 2.90 -22.31
N GLU A 242 -10.58 1.85 -21.61
CA GLU A 242 -11.80 1.10 -21.91
C GLU A 242 -13.05 2.01 -21.94
N LYS A 243 -13.12 3.00 -21.03
CA LYS A 243 -14.22 3.98 -21.04
C LYS A 243 -14.20 4.88 -22.25
N LYS A 244 -13.02 5.30 -22.75
CA LYS A 244 -12.89 6.08 -23.97
C LYS A 244 -13.29 5.26 -25.22
N GLU A 245 -13.06 3.96 -25.19
CA GLU A 245 -13.44 3.01 -26.24
C GLU A 245 -14.91 2.55 -26.13
N GLY A 246 -15.65 3.05 -25.15
CA GLY A 246 -17.05 2.70 -24.94
C GLY A 246 -17.30 1.32 -24.33
N ILE A 247 -16.24 0.67 -23.82
CA ILE A 247 -16.32 -0.66 -23.19
C ILE A 247 -17.03 -0.54 -21.83
N ARG A 248 -18.04 -1.37 -21.63
CA ARG A 248 -18.79 -1.50 -20.37
C ARG A 248 -18.50 -2.86 -19.76
N ILE A 249 -18.12 -2.87 -18.48
CA ILE A 249 -17.93 -4.12 -17.75
C ILE A 249 -19.28 -4.70 -17.36
N ASN A 250 -19.53 -5.93 -17.78
CA ASN A 250 -20.68 -6.69 -17.33
C ASN A 250 -20.41 -7.26 -15.94
N LYS A 251 -21.23 -6.89 -14.97
CA LYS A 251 -21.10 -7.37 -13.59
C LYS A 251 -21.34 -8.87 -13.44
N ASN A 252 -22.06 -9.49 -14.37
CA ASN A 252 -22.30 -10.94 -14.38
C ASN A 252 -21.16 -11.72 -15.05
N SER A 253 -20.14 -11.02 -15.60
CA SER A 253 -18.94 -11.68 -16.10
C SER A 253 -18.20 -12.38 -14.98
N THR A 254 -17.58 -13.51 -15.31
CA THR A 254 -16.67 -14.21 -14.41
C THR A 254 -15.41 -13.40 -14.17
N ILE A 255 -14.69 -13.69 -13.09
CA ILE A 255 -13.38 -13.07 -12.85
C ILE A 255 -12.44 -13.42 -14.00
N TYR A 256 -12.53 -14.64 -14.57
CA TYR A 256 -11.72 -15.07 -15.70
C TYR A 256 -11.96 -14.23 -16.96
N GLU A 257 -13.23 -14.04 -17.36
CA GLU A 257 -13.57 -13.20 -18.53
C GLU A 257 -13.03 -11.78 -18.37
N ARG A 258 -13.15 -11.20 -17.16
CA ARG A 258 -12.60 -9.88 -16.89
C ARG A 258 -11.07 -9.91 -16.94
N PHE A 259 -10.43 -10.92 -16.34
CA PHE A 259 -8.98 -11.06 -16.30
C PHE A 259 -8.35 -11.10 -17.69
N ILE A 260 -8.88 -11.90 -18.61
CA ILE A 260 -8.35 -12.02 -19.97
C ILE A 260 -8.64 -10.79 -20.85
N SER A 261 -9.63 -9.96 -20.50
CA SER A 261 -9.97 -8.74 -21.21
C SER A 261 -9.31 -7.48 -20.63
N ASP A 262 -8.69 -7.56 -19.46
CA ASP A 262 -8.07 -6.43 -18.79
C ASP A 262 -6.63 -6.22 -19.27
N ARG A 263 -6.37 -5.08 -19.92
CA ARG A 263 -5.06 -4.73 -20.47
C ARG A 263 -3.91 -4.75 -19.48
N ARG A 264 -4.20 -4.63 -18.18
CA ARG A 264 -3.18 -4.73 -17.13
C ARG A 264 -2.62 -6.14 -16.97
N PHE A 265 -3.30 -7.14 -17.56
CA PHE A 265 -2.94 -8.56 -17.54
C PHE A 265 -2.69 -9.15 -18.94
N GLU A 266 -2.57 -8.32 -19.99
CA GLU A 266 -2.44 -8.75 -21.39
C GLU A 266 -1.16 -9.54 -21.74
N ASN A 267 -0.22 -9.69 -20.82
CA ASN A 267 1.06 -10.34 -21.16
C ASN A 267 0.87 -11.85 -21.40
N ILE A 268 1.18 -12.31 -22.61
CA ILE A 268 0.92 -13.67 -23.15
C ILE A 268 1.52 -14.78 -22.28
N SER A 269 2.63 -14.53 -21.56
CA SER A 269 3.24 -15.51 -20.67
C SER A 269 2.35 -15.92 -19.51
N VAL A 270 1.46 -15.03 -19.05
CA VAL A 270 0.49 -15.32 -17.98
C VAL A 270 -0.52 -16.37 -18.40
N ASN A 271 -1.05 -16.28 -19.63
CA ASN A 271 -2.01 -17.26 -20.13
C ASN A 271 -1.43 -18.67 -20.13
N ASN A 272 -0.12 -18.82 -20.37
CA ASN A 272 0.56 -20.10 -20.31
C ASN A 272 0.75 -20.62 -18.89
N ILE A 273 0.95 -19.75 -17.92
CA ILE A 273 1.13 -20.12 -16.50
C ILE A 273 -0.22 -20.40 -15.85
N VAL A 274 -1.16 -19.47 -16.00
CA VAL A 274 -2.50 -19.56 -15.42
C VAL A 274 -3.24 -20.80 -15.99
N ASN A 275 -3.10 -21.08 -17.27
CA ASN A 275 -3.69 -22.26 -17.90
C ASN A 275 -3.07 -23.62 -17.47
N LYS A 276 -1.94 -23.61 -16.75
CA LYS A 276 -1.33 -24.81 -16.16
C LYS A 276 -1.74 -25.05 -14.70
N VAL A 277 -2.57 -24.19 -14.13
CA VAL A 277 -2.99 -24.24 -12.72
C VAL A 277 -4.50 -24.40 -12.68
N ASP A 278 -4.96 -25.66 -12.78
CA ASP A 278 -6.38 -26.01 -12.94
C ASP A 278 -7.28 -25.45 -11.81
N ASP A 279 -6.81 -25.47 -10.56
CA ASP A 279 -7.52 -24.93 -9.41
C ASP A 279 -7.73 -23.42 -9.51
N LEU A 280 -6.72 -22.67 -9.96
CA LEU A 280 -6.83 -21.23 -10.18
C LEU A 280 -7.80 -20.91 -11.34
N ILE A 281 -7.70 -21.64 -12.45
CA ILE A 281 -8.61 -21.47 -13.59
C ILE A 281 -10.04 -21.78 -13.18
N SER A 282 -10.24 -22.88 -12.45
CA SER A 282 -11.54 -23.26 -11.91
C SER A 282 -12.11 -22.14 -11.04
N PHE A 283 -11.33 -21.66 -10.08
CA PHE A 283 -11.72 -20.54 -9.22
C PHE A 283 -12.15 -19.30 -10.02
N LEU A 284 -11.31 -18.84 -10.96
CA LEU A 284 -11.58 -17.64 -11.76
C LEU A 284 -12.82 -17.78 -12.65
N LYS A 285 -13.14 -18.99 -13.14
CA LYS A 285 -14.30 -19.27 -14.00
C LYS A 285 -15.61 -19.44 -13.22
N HIS A 286 -15.56 -19.91 -11.98
CA HIS A 286 -16.77 -20.18 -11.19
C HIS A 286 -17.32 -18.96 -10.46
N HIS A 287 -16.51 -17.91 -10.27
CA HIS A 287 -16.93 -16.73 -9.52
C HIS A 287 -17.19 -15.52 -10.42
N THR A 288 -18.32 -14.84 -10.20
CA THR A 288 -18.70 -13.62 -10.92
C THR A 288 -18.33 -12.37 -10.17
N LEU A 289 -18.20 -11.24 -10.89
CA LEU A 289 -17.88 -9.94 -10.30
C LEU A 289 -18.96 -9.42 -9.34
N ASN A 290 -20.18 -9.93 -9.41
CA ASN A 290 -21.33 -9.45 -8.64
C ASN A 290 -21.47 -10.07 -7.24
N GLU A 291 -20.78 -11.18 -6.97
CA GLU A 291 -20.99 -12.01 -5.78
C GLU A 291 -20.04 -11.65 -4.62
N MET A 292 -19.36 -10.51 -4.69
CA MET A 292 -18.26 -10.18 -3.80
C MET A 292 -18.70 -9.26 -2.65
N ASP A 293 -18.82 -9.83 -1.46
CA ASP A 293 -18.82 -9.05 -0.22
C ASP A 293 -17.43 -8.49 0.11
N GLN A 294 -17.32 -7.76 1.20
CA GLN A 294 -16.08 -7.09 1.58
C GLN A 294 -14.92 -8.07 1.85
N ILE A 295 -15.20 -9.23 2.44
CA ILE A 295 -14.19 -10.24 2.80
C ILE A 295 -13.70 -10.94 1.52
N LYS A 296 -14.61 -11.35 0.65
CA LYS A 296 -14.31 -11.96 -0.65
C LYS A 296 -13.47 -11.03 -1.54
N LYS A 297 -13.80 -9.73 -1.56
CA LYS A 297 -13.00 -8.72 -2.29
C LYS A 297 -11.54 -8.69 -1.84
N VAL A 298 -11.26 -8.86 -0.54
CA VAL A 298 -9.88 -8.90 -0.03
C VAL A 298 -9.13 -10.09 -0.62
N PHE A 299 -9.71 -11.30 -0.60
CA PHE A 299 -9.04 -12.49 -1.12
C PHE A 299 -8.86 -12.44 -2.64
N VAL A 300 -9.89 -12.03 -3.38
CA VAL A 300 -9.74 -11.84 -4.84
C VAL A 300 -8.69 -10.77 -5.15
N GLY A 301 -8.66 -9.70 -4.39
CA GLY A 301 -7.63 -8.66 -4.52
C GLY A 301 -6.21 -9.18 -4.26
N LYS A 302 -6.01 -10.08 -3.28
CA LYS A 302 -4.74 -10.78 -3.04
C LYS A 302 -4.35 -11.66 -4.23
N ILE A 303 -5.29 -12.45 -4.76
CA ILE A 303 -5.07 -13.28 -5.95
C ILE A 303 -4.67 -12.42 -7.14
N LEU A 304 -5.41 -11.34 -7.43
CA LEU A 304 -5.11 -10.41 -8.52
C LEU A 304 -3.73 -9.75 -8.37
N ALA A 305 -3.37 -9.36 -7.15
CA ALA A 305 -2.07 -8.78 -6.87
C ALA A 305 -0.92 -9.75 -7.15
N ARG A 306 -1.06 -11.02 -6.77
CA ARG A 306 -0.05 -12.05 -7.05
C ARG A 306 -0.02 -12.45 -8.53
N LEU A 307 -1.17 -12.45 -9.22
CA LEU A 307 -1.23 -12.63 -10.66
C LEU A 307 -0.48 -11.51 -11.39
N PHE A 308 -0.60 -10.27 -10.91
CA PHE A 308 0.18 -9.15 -11.45
C PHE A 308 1.69 -9.39 -11.34
N LEU A 309 2.18 -9.96 -10.22
CA LEU A 309 3.60 -10.30 -10.08
C LEU A 309 4.02 -11.47 -10.96
N LEU A 310 3.14 -12.47 -11.15
CA LEU A 310 3.42 -13.58 -12.05
C LEU A 310 3.71 -13.14 -13.48
N ILE A 311 3.10 -12.05 -13.95
CA ILE A 311 3.37 -11.46 -15.26
C ILE A 311 4.78 -10.89 -15.37
N GLN A 312 5.34 -10.48 -14.26
CA GLN A 312 6.63 -9.78 -14.20
C GLN A 312 7.82 -10.72 -13.98
N THR A 313 7.60 -12.03 -13.85
CA THR A 313 8.67 -13.00 -13.58
C THR A 313 8.71 -14.17 -14.53
N GLU A 314 9.92 -14.58 -14.90
CA GLU A 314 10.21 -15.81 -15.65
C GLU A 314 10.85 -16.90 -14.77
N SER A 315 11.15 -16.60 -13.51
CA SER A 315 11.79 -17.53 -12.57
C SER A 315 10.83 -18.64 -12.14
N ASP A 316 11.13 -19.90 -12.48
CA ASP A 316 10.34 -21.07 -12.08
C ASP A 316 10.15 -21.19 -10.57
N ASN A 317 11.16 -20.85 -9.78
CA ASN A 317 11.07 -20.89 -8.32
C ASN A 317 10.08 -19.84 -7.81
N LEU A 318 10.13 -18.63 -8.36
CA LEU A 318 9.23 -17.56 -7.97
C LEU A 318 7.80 -17.80 -8.45
N VAL A 319 7.64 -18.38 -9.62
CA VAL A 319 6.33 -18.85 -10.12
C VAL A 319 5.71 -19.85 -9.14
N LYS A 320 6.46 -20.89 -8.72
CA LYS A 320 5.99 -21.87 -7.73
C LYS A 320 5.63 -21.23 -6.39
N PHE A 321 6.45 -20.28 -5.93
CA PHE A 321 6.24 -19.52 -4.70
C PHE A 321 4.92 -18.72 -4.76
N LEU A 322 4.69 -17.95 -5.81
CA LEU A 322 3.48 -17.14 -6.00
C LEU A 322 2.23 -18.00 -6.16
N ILE A 323 2.30 -19.11 -6.91
CA ILE A 323 1.19 -20.06 -7.08
C ILE A 323 0.81 -20.69 -5.74
N ARG A 324 1.77 -21.07 -4.91
CA ARG A 324 1.50 -21.57 -3.56
C ARG A 324 0.70 -20.56 -2.72
N ASP A 325 1.12 -19.29 -2.76
CA ASP A 325 0.44 -18.24 -2.00
C ASP A 325 -0.96 -17.92 -2.60
N ILE A 326 -1.13 -17.98 -3.93
CA ILE A 326 -2.44 -17.87 -4.59
C ILE A 326 -3.38 -19.00 -4.14
N ARG A 327 -2.91 -20.26 -4.12
CA ARG A 327 -3.70 -21.40 -3.65
C ARG A 327 -4.17 -21.24 -2.20
N LYS A 328 -3.30 -20.69 -1.36
CA LYS A 328 -3.69 -20.37 0.01
C LYS A 328 -4.81 -19.32 0.04
N ASP A 329 -4.74 -18.27 -0.76
CA ASP A 329 -5.78 -17.25 -0.80
C ASP A 329 -7.11 -17.81 -1.36
N ILE A 330 -7.07 -18.76 -2.31
CA ILE A 330 -8.25 -19.47 -2.80
C ILE A 330 -8.91 -20.29 -1.67
N LEU A 331 -8.12 -21.07 -0.92
CA LEU A 331 -8.63 -21.83 0.22
C LEU A 331 -9.22 -20.93 1.31
N ASP A 332 -8.56 -19.83 1.61
CA ASP A 332 -9.07 -18.84 2.58
C ASP A 332 -10.37 -18.17 2.08
N PHE A 333 -10.51 -17.94 0.77
CA PHE A 333 -11.76 -17.46 0.17
C PHE A 333 -12.89 -18.48 0.33
N GLU A 334 -12.64 -19.76 -0.03
CA GLU A 334 -13.63 -20.83 0.04
C GLU A 334 -14.08 -21.09 1.48
N TYR A 335 -13.17 -21.01 2.45
CA TYR A 335 -13.50 -21.16 3.87
C TYR A 335 -14.41 -20.04 4.40
N ASN A 336 -14.31 -18.83 3.86
CA ASN A 336 -15.10 -17.66 4.24
C ASN A 336 -16.32 -17.44 3.32
N SER A 337 -16.60 -18.37 2.43
CA SER A 337 -17.76 -18.36 1.52
C SER A 337 -18.92 -19.13 2.07
#